data_ed6cf9fb132eb58a27988e02d3396009
#
_entry.id   ed6cf9fb132eb58a27988e02d3396009
#
_cell.length_a   1.000
_cell.length_b   1.000
_cell.length_c   1.000
_cell.angle_alpha   90.00
_cell.angle_beta   90.00
_cell.angle_gamma   90.00
#
_symmetry.space_group_name_H-M   'P 1'
#
loop_
_entity.id
_entity.type
_entity.pdbx_description
1 polymer ?
#
loop_
_entity_poly.entity_id
_entity_poly.type
_entity_poly.pdbx_seq_one_letter_code
_entity_poly.pdbx_strand_id
1 'polypeptide(L)'
;MTRRSETYRPSTDPPPFVRLASHPLRWQVLCELVKSDRTVTELMLLLGEPQSLVSYHLRLLRDGGLVTTRRSSADGRDSYYAIDLLACREALQGAGGALHPTLRLAPVASDCSRTRGAGRRRVLFLCTGNSARSQIAEALIERMSDGTIRAVSAGSAPKSLHPNAVRVLRRRGIDISANRTKHLDEFRSERFDAVITLCDRVREVCPEFPSKPQLVHWSIPDPALEGATDRASYPAFERTASELETRISFRLPLFERTSIERRSTHGQR
;
A
#
# COMPACT_ATOMS: atom_id res chain seq x y z
N MET A 1 -28.32 -22.03 -39.33
CA MET A 1 -26.95 -21.58 -38.95
C MET A 1 -26.65 -22.10 -37.55
N THR A 2 -26.00 -23.24 -37.46
CA THR A 2 -25.65 -23.91 -36.20
C THR A 2 -24.41 -23.25 -35.62
N ARG A 3 -24.53 -22.52 -34.55
CA ARG A 3 -23.38 -22.05 -33.76
C ARG A 3 -22.63 -23.28 -33.25
N ARG A 4 -21.43 -23.55 -33.79
CA ARG A 4 -20.51 -24.51 -33.20
C ARG A 4 -20.22 -24.03 -31.77
N SER A 5 -20.55 -24.86 -30.78
CA SER A 5 -20.11 -24.65 -29.42
C SER A 5 -18.58 -24.76 -29.41
N GLU A 6 -17.90 -23.65 -29.24
CA GLU A 6 -16.45 -23.69 -28.95
C GLU A 6 -16.28 -24.47 -27.65
N THR A 7 -15.76 -25.68 -27.79
CA THR A 7 -15.38 -26.52 -26.67
C THR A 7 -14.22 -25.83 -25.94
N TYR A 8 -14.48 -25.37 -24.71
CA TYR A 8 -13.45 -24.86 -23.82
C TYR A 8 -12.30 -25.88 -23.72
N ARG A 9 -11.09 -25.46 -24.09
CA ARG A 9 -9.86 -26.22 -23.86
C ARG A 9 -9.00 -25.46 -22.85
N PRO A 10 -8.75 -26.02 -21.67
CA PRO A 10 -7.82 -25.39 -20.70
C PRO A 10 -6.43 -25.31 -21.33
N SER A 11 -5.70 -24.25 -21.00
CA SER A 11 -4.28 -24.12 -21.38
C SER A 11 -3.49 -25.24 -20.73
N THR A 12 -2.66 -25.92 -21.52
CA THR A 12 -1.74 -26.97 -21.02
C THR A 12 -0.54 -26.37 -20.27
N ASP A 13 -0.20 -25.09 -20.54
CA ASP A 13 0.90 -24.40 -19.89
C ASP A 13 0.39 -23.60 -18.69
N PRO A 14 1.10 -23.64 -17.52
CA PRO A 14 0.76 -22.81 -16.38
C PRO A 14 0.83 -21.32 -16.74
N PRO A 15 -0.16 -20.51 -16.33
CA PRO A 15 -0.12 -19.07 -16.53
C PRO A 15 1.17 -18.42 -16.00
N PRO A 16 1.62 -17.31 -16.57
CA PRO A 16 2.87 -16.65 -16.16
C PRO A 16 2.95 -16.37 -14.65
N PHE A 17 1.86 -15.94 -14.04
CA PHE A 17 1.79 -15.72 -12.58
C PHE A 17 2.11 -17.00 -11.79
N VAL A 18 1.51 -18.13 -12.18
CA VAL A 18 1.73 -19.42 -11.48
C VAL A 18 3.20 -19.81 -11.59
N ARG A 19 3.80 -19.72 -12.77
CA ARG A 19 5.23 -20.01 -12.97
C ARG A 19 6.15 -19.10 -12.18
N LEU A 20 5.81 -17.80 -12.08
CA LEU A 20 6.59 -16.84 -11.30
C LEU A 20 6.42 -17.07 -9.79
N ALA A 21 5.21 -17.20 -9.31
CA ALA A 21 4.90 -17.27 -7.88
C ALA A 21 5.20 -18.65 -7.26
N SER A 22 5.30 -19.73 -8.04
CA SER A 22 5.55 -21.10 -7.55
C SER A 22 6.93 -21.32 -6.93
N HIS A 23 7.93 -20.47 -7.22
CA HIS A 23 9.24 -20.61 -6.63
C HIS A 23 9.23 -20.12 -5.16
N PRO A 24 9.67 -20.92 -4.17
CA PRO A 24 9.54 -20.58 -2.76
C PRO A 24 10.09 -19.21 -2.39
N LEU A 25 11.30 -18.87 -2.84
CA LEU A 25 11.89 -17.58 -2.51
C LEU A 25 11.13 -16.40 -3.17
N ARG A 26 10.65 -16.54 -4.41
CA ARG A 26 9.82 -15.48 -5.04
C ARG A 26 8.52 -15.27 -4.29
N TRP A 27 7.89 -16.36 -3.83
CA TRP A 27 6.70 -16.27 -2.98
C TRP A 27 6.97 -15.53 -1.67
N GLN A 28 8.08 -15.86 -0.99
CA GLN A 28 8.50 -15.17 0.24
C GLN A 28 8.77 -13.68 -0.01
N VAL A 29 9.46 -13.34 -1.11
CA VAL A 29 9.67 -11.93 -1.53
C VAL A 29 8.33 -11.21 -1.70
N LEU A 30 7.37 -11.79 -2.42
CA LEU A 30 6.04 -11.21 -2.58
C LEU A 30 5.33 -11.03 -1.23
N CYS A 31 5.40 -12.01 -0.33
CA CYS A 31 4.82 -11.92 1.02
C CYS A 31 5.42 -10.76 1.85
N GLU A 32 6.72 -10.50 1.73
CA GLU A 32 7.35 -9.37 2.42
C GLU A 32 6.96 -8.03 1.78
N LEU A 33 6.88 -7.97 0.44
CA LEU A 33 6.48 -6.76 -0.27
C LEU A 33 5.00 -6.40 -0.09
N VAL A 34 4.12 -7.35 0.18
CA VAL A 34 2.72 -7.07 0.60
C VAL A 34 2.67 -6.32 1.93
N LYS A 35 3.61 -6.57 2.82
CA LYS A 35 3.65 -5.92 4.14
C LYS A 35 4.15 -4.48 4.05
N SER A 36 5.18 -4.24 3.23
CA SER A 36 5.87 -2.94 3.13
C SER A 36 6.77 -2.91 1.89
N ASP A 37 7.00 -1.72 1.32
CA ASP A 37 8.06 -1.54 0.33
C ASP A 37 9.41 -1.80 1.00
N ARG A 38 10.32 -2.50 0.30
CA ARG A 38 11.60 -2.98 0.83
C ARG A 38 12.76 -2.66 -0.08
N THR A 39 13.92 -2.41 0.51
CA THR A 39 15.20 -2.44 -0.21
C THR A 39 15.71 -3.87 -0.37
N VAL A 40 16.70 -4.08 -1.25
CA VAL A 40 17.36 -5.40 -1.37
C VAL A 40 17.99 -5.81 -0.05
N THR A 41 18.66 -4.89 0.64
CA THR A 41 19.31 -5.16 1.93
C THR A 41 18.32 -5.64 2.98
N GLU A 42 17.14 -5.02 3.06
CA GLU A 42 16.09 -5.48 3.99
C GLU A 42 15.57 -6.87 3.65
N LEU A 43 15.36 -7.15 2.36
CA LEU A 43 14.91 -8.48 1.92
C LEU A 43 15.96 -9.56 2.20
N MET A 44 17.25 -9.25 2.03
CA MET A 44 18.35 -10.17 2.41
C MET A 44 18.29 -10.54 3.90
N LEU A 45 18.12 -9.54 4.77
CA LEU A 45 18.04 -9.75 6.21
C LEU A 45 16.78 -10.54 6.62
N LEU A 46 15.64 -10.23 6.00
CA LEU A 46 14.36 -10.87 6.32
C LEU A 46 14.29 -12.31 5.82
N LEU A 47 14.91 -12.61 4.68
CA LEU A 47 14.85 -13.93 4.03
C LEU A 47 16.05 -14.81 4.34
N GLY A 48 17.13 -14.24 4.88
CA GLY A 48 18.38 -14.97 5.16
C GLY A 48 19.14 -15.37 3.89
N GLU A 49 18.93 -14.65 2.77
CA GLU A 49 19.45 -15.03 1.47
C GLU A 49 20.49 -14.02 0.93
N PRO A 50 21.47 -14.47 0.14
CA PRO A 50 22.50 -13.59 -0.44
C PRO A 50 21.91 -12.55 -1.40
N GLN A 51 22.57 -11.36 -1.49
CA GLN A 51 22.16 -10.25 -2.35
C GLN A 51 21.97 -10.66 -3.82
N SER A 52 22.89 -11.44 -4.35
CA SER A 52 22.84 -11.89 -5.76
C SER A 52 21.57 -12.67 -6.06
N LEU A 53 21.17 -13.56 -5.13
CA LEU A 53 19.99 -14.40 -5.27
C LEU A 53 18.70 -13.57 -5.13
N VAL A 54 18.62 -12.72 -4.11
CA VAL A 54 17.47 -11.81 -3.91
C VAL A 54 17.30 -10.89 -5.12
N SER A 55 18.40 -10.27 -5.59
CA SER A 55 18.37 -9.38 -6.76
C SER A 55 17.94 -10.10 -8.04
N TYR A 56 18.38 -11.34 -8.23
CA TYR A 56 17.96 -12.17 -9.36
C TYR A 56 16.45 -12.42 -9.35
N HIS A 57 15.90 -12.83 -8.20
CA HIS A 57 14.48 -13.11 -8.09
C HIS A 57 13.61 -11.84 -8.17
N LEU A 58 14.07 -10.72 -7.62
CA LEU A 58 13.41 -9.41 -7.79
C LEU A 58 13.36 -8.98 -9.25
N ARG A 59 14.44 -9.20 -10.00
CA ARG A 59 14.46 -8.93 -11.45
C ARG A 59 13.39 -9.75 -12.17
N LEU A 60 13.31 -11.05 -11.91
CA LEU A 60 12.29 -11.92 -12.53
C LEU A 60 10.86 -11.45 -12.20
N LEU A 61 10.60 -11.08 -10.94
CA LEU A 61 9.28 -10.58 -10.52
C LEU A 61 8.94 -9.25 -11.17
N ARG A 62 9.94 -8.36 -11.32
CA ARG A 62 9.79 -7.07 -11.99
C ARG A 62 9.54 -7.25 -13.49
N ASP A 63 10.33 -8.09 -14.15
CA ASP A 63 10.20 -8.37 -15.58
C ASP A 63 8.85 -9.06 -15.88
N GLY A 64 8.30 -9.79 -14.90
CA GLY A 64 6.94 -10.35 -14.94
C GLY A 64 5.83 -9.37 -14.53
N GLY A 65 6.14 -8.11 -14.24
CA GLY A 65 5.16 -7.06 -13.91
C GLY A 65 4.52 -7.16 -12.53
N LEU A 66 5.00 -8.05 -11.64
CA LEU A 66 4.42 -8.22 -10.29
C LEU A 66 5.05 -7.28 -9.26
N VAL A 67 6.22 -6.72 -9.55
CA VAL A 67 6.98 -5.85 -8.67
C VAL A 67 7.47 -4.63 -9.44
N THR A 68 7.38 -3.47 -8.82
CA THR A 68 7.94 -2.22 -9.32
C THR A 68 9.15 -1.81 -8.50
N THR A 69 9.97 -0.90 -9.01
CA THR A 69 11.14 -0.37 -8.30
C THR A 69 11.21 1.14 -8.43
N ARG A 70 11.64 1.81 -7.36
CA ARG A 70 11.87 3.26 -7.31
C ARG A 70 13.16 3.56 -6.58
N ARG A 71 13.92 4.55 -7.05
CA ARG A 71 15.08 5.03 -6.31
C ARG A 71 14.64 5.76 -5.05
N SER A 72 15.42 5.58 -3.97
CA SER A 72 15.22 6.29 -2.72
C SER A 72 15.29 7.81 -2.92
N SER A 73 14.33 8.51 -2.34
CA SER A 73 14.30 9.98 -2.30
C SER A 73 15.16 10.54 -1.16
N ALA A 74 15.72 9.70 -0.28
CA ALA A 74 16.54 10.10 0.84
C ALA A 74 18.00 10.31 0.38
N ASP A 75 18.62 9.29 -0.20
CA ASP A 75 20.04 9.31 -0.59
C ASP A 75 20.31 8.95 -2.07
N GLY A 76 19.30 8.45 -2.79
CA GLY A 76 19.42 8.06 -4.20
C GLY A 76 20.27 6.82 -4.47
N ARG A 77 20.86 6.19 -3.46
CA ARG A 77 21.70 4.98 -3.59
C ARG A 77 20.86 3.73 -3.61
N ASP A 78 19.94 3.61 -2.66
CA ASP A 78 19.04 2.50 -2.54
C ASP A 78 17.86 2.56 -3.51
N SER A 79 17.28 1.41 -3.78
CA SER A 79 16.03 1.29 -4.52
C SER A 79 15.02 0.53 -3.67
N TYR A 80 13.81 1.08 -3.56
CA TYR A 80 12.68 0.40 -2.96
C TYR A 80 11.94 -0.43 -4.00
N TYR A 81 11.61 -1.64 -3.62
CA TYR A 81 10.76 -2.55 -4.38
C TYR A 81 9.38 -2.57 -3.76
N ALA A 82 8.36 -2.48 -4.58
CA ALA A 82 6.96 -2.50 -4.19
C ALA A 82 6.22 -3.54 -5.01
N ILE A 83 5.27 -4.24 -4.39
CA ILE A 83 4.37 -5.14 -5.11
C ILE A 83 3.37 -4.33 -5.94
N ASP A 84 3.13 -4.74 -7.18
CA ASP A 84 1.99 -4.24 -7.96
C ASP A 84 0.75 -5.06 -7.62
N LEU A 85 -0.05 -4.54 -6.69
CA LEU A 85 -1.23 -5.23 -6.18
C LEU A 85 -2.32 -5.40 -7.23
N LEU A 86 -2.44 -4.45 -8.17
CA LEU A 86 -3.41 -4.54 -9.27
C LEU A 86 -3.00 -5.61 -10.26
N ALA A 87 -1.74 -5.60 -10.69
CA ALA A 87 -1.19 -6.61 -11.59
C ALA A 87 -1.26 -8.01 -10.97
N CYS A 88 -0.92 -8.16 -9.68
CA CYS A 88 -1.05 -9.44 -8.97
C CYS A 88 -2.51 -9.92 -8.93
N ARG A 89 -3.48 -9.05 -8.66
CA ARG A 89 -4.90 -9.39 -8.67
C ARG A 89 -5.37 -9.84 -10.04
N GLU A 90 -5.04 -9.11 -11.08
CA GLU A 90 -5.40 -9.44 -12.46
C GLU A 90 -4.77 -10.77 -12.90
N ALA A 91 -3.50 -10.98 -12.55
CA ALA A 91 -2.78 -12.21 -12.87
C ALA A 91 -3.37 -13.44 -12.14
N LEU A 92 -3.80 -13.30 -10.89
CA LEU A 92 -4.52 -14.35 -10.14
C LEU A 92 -5.88 -14.66 -10.77
N GLN A 93 -6.64 -13.64 -11.16
CA GLN A 93 -7.92 -13.81 -11.84
C GLN A 93 -7.74 -14.50 -13.19
N GLY A 94 -6.69 -14.13 -13.95
CA GLY A 94 -6.32 -14.76 -15.20
C GLY A 94 -5.93 -16.23 -15.01
N ALA A 95 -5.18 -16.54 -13.95
CA ALA A 95 -4.77 -17.92 -13.66
C ALA A 95 -5.98 -18.81 -13.33
N GLY A 96 -6.93 -18.34 -12.54
CA GLY A 96 -8.19 -19.06 -12.29
C GLY A 96 -9.00 -19.28 -13.57
N GLY A 97 -9.17 -18.22 -14.38
CA GLY A 97 -9.88 -18.29 -15.65
C GLY A 97 -9.24 -19.21 -16.70
N ALA A 98 -7.92 -19.41 -16.64
CA ALA A 98 -7.20 -20.35 -17.51
C ALA A 98 -7.51 -21.82 -17.18
N LEU A 99 -7.81 -22.13 -15.91
CA LEU A 99 -8.23 -23.47 -15.49
C LEU A 99 -9.71 -23.70 -15.82
N HIS A 100 -10.57 -22.77 -15.47
CA HIS A 100 -12.00 -22.86 -15.77
C HIS A 100 -12.65 -21.47 -15.70
N PRO A 101 -13.58 -21.12 -16.60
CA PRO A 101 -14.24 -19.80 -16.60
C PRO A 101 -14.91 -19.43 -15.27
N THR A 102 -15.45 -20.39 -14.54
CA THR A 102 -16.10 -20.17 -13.23
C THR A 102 -15.10 -19.89 -12.09
N LEU A 103 -13.80 -20.14 -12.28
CA LEU A 103 -12.75 -19.86 -11.31
C LEU A 103 -12.19 -18.43 -11.45
N ARG A 104 -12.77 -17.61 -12.31
CA ARG A 104 -12.51 -16.17 -12.28
C ARG A 104 -13.01 -15.62 -10.95
N LEU A 105 -12.10 -15.24 -10.08
CA LEU A 105 -12.42 -14.57 -8.82
C LEU A 105 -13.14 -13.26 -9.16
N ALA A 106 -14.43 -13.19 -8.85
CA ALA A 106 -15.14 -11.92 -8.85
C ALA A 106 -14.46 -10.99 -7.82
N PRO A 107 -14.38 -9.67 -8.07
CA PRO A 107 -13.98 -8.75 -7.01
C PRO A 107 -14.88 -9.03 -5.82
N VAL A 108 -14.29 -9.39 -4.69
CA VAL A 108 -15.06 -9.47 -3.44
C VAL A 108 -15.56 -8.05 -3.20
N ALA A 109 -16.84 -7.81 -3.42
CA ALA A 109 -17.48 -6.65 -2.86
C ALA A 109 -17.17 -6.74 -1.37
N SER A 110 -16.46 -5.75 -0.84
CA SER A 110 -16.15 -5.69 0.58
C SER A 110 -17.50 -5.55 1.28
N ASP A 111 -18.08 -6.71 1.61
CA ASP A 111 -19.27 -6.78 2.47
C ASP A 111 -18.76 -6.38 3.85
N CYS A 112 -18.67 -5.06 4.04
CA CYS A 112 -18.40 -4.44 5.32
C CYS A 112 -19.58 -4.74 6.23
N SER A 113 -19.74 -6.02 6.62
CA SER A 113 -20.61 -6.37 7.73
C SER A 113 -19.98 -5.75 8.97
N ARG A 114 -20.47 -4.56 9.27
CA ARG A 114 -20.07 -3.72 10.40
C ARG A 114 -20.09 -4.54 11.69
N THR A 115 -18.94 -4.97 12.16
CA THR A 115 -18.80 -5.38 13.55
C THR A 115 -18.85 -4.12 14.41
N ARG A 116 -20.07 -3.64 14.69
CA ARG A 116 -20.32 -2.61 15.70
C ARG A 116 -19.75 -3.11 17.03
N GLY A 117 -18.69 -2.50 17.53
CA GLY A 117 -18.15 -2.80 18.86
C GLY A 117 -16.65 -3.07 18.93
N ALA A 118 -15.89 -3.08 17.84
CA ALA A 118 -14.44 -3.01 17.91
C ALA A 118 -14.02 -1.53 18.07
N GLY A 119 -13.15 -1.21 19.03
CA GLY A 119 -12.58 0.14 19.17
C GLY A 119 -11.98 0.59 17.83
N ARG A 120 -12.17 1.87 17.49
CA ARG A 120 -11.65 2.44 16.25
C ARG A 120 -10.13 2.26 16.20
N ARG A 121 -9.62 1.66 15.12
CA ARG A 121 -8.17 1.57 14.91
C ARG A 121 -7.59 2.92 14.62
N ARG A 122 -6.38 3.14 15.15
CA ARG A 122 -5.66 4.40 14.97
C ARG A 122 -4.47 4.19 14.03
N VAL A 123 -4.45 4.96 12.94
CA VAL A 123 -3.39 4.90 11.92
C VAL A 123 -2.74 6.27 11.79
N LEU A 124 -1.41 6.31 11.82
CA LEU A 124 -0.62 7.52 11.60
C LEU A 124 0.05 7.45 10.23
N PHE A 125 -0.19 8.46 9.39
CA PHE A 125 0.53 8.65 8.13
C PHE A 125 1.62 9.70 8.27
N LEU A 126 2.84 9.36 7.86
CA LEU A 126 3.99 10.25 7.95
C LEU A 126 4.58 10.57 6.57
N CYS A 127 4.87 11.83 6.31
CA CYS A 127 5.74 12.27 5.23
C CYS A 127 6.60 13.45 5.71
N THR A 128 7.52 13.96 4.91
CA THR A 128 8.38 15.07 5.37
C THR A 128 7.56 16.33 5.67
N GLY A 129 6.76 16.82 4.71
CA GLY A 129 6.12 18.13 4.80
C GLY A 129 4.73 18.15 5.42
N ASN A 130 4.06 17.00 5.62
CA ASN A 130 2.64 16.93 5.98
C ASN A 130 1.73 17.85 5.13
N SER A 131 2.17 18.20 3.94
CA SER A 131 1.50 19.16 3.04
C SER A 131 0.74 18.50 1.89
N ALA A 132 1.04 17.23 1.57
CA ALA A 132 0.45 16.51 0.45
C ALA A 132 0.19 15.04 0.81
N ARG A 133 1.18 14.14 0.59
CA ARG A 133 1.01 12.67 0.66
C ARG A 133 0.27 12.18 1.89
N SER A 134 0.70 12.56 3.08
CA SER A 134 0.10 12.11 4.34
C SER A 134 -1.28 12.72 4.61
N GLN A 135 -1.54 13.96 4.18
CA GLN A 135 -2.86 14.58 4.23
C GLN A 135 -3.85 13.89 3.29
N ILE A 136 -3.39 13.55 2.08
CA ILE A 136 -4.20 12.80 1.10
C ILE A 136 -4.53 11.41 1.66
N ALA A 137 -3.55 10.71 2.24
CA ALA A 137 -3.74 9.38 2.79
C ALA A 137 -4.70 9.36 4.00
N GLU A 138 -4.56 10.35 4.93
CA GLU A 138 -5.47 10.54 6.06
C GLU A 138 -6.92 10.66 5.59
N ALA A 139 -7.18 11.57 4.66
CA ALA A 139 -8.51 11.83 4.14
C ALA A 139 -9.12 10.65 3.37
N LEU A 140 -8.31 9.96 2.58
CA LEU A 140 -8.77 8.79 1.81
C LEU A 140 -9.15 7.62 2.73
N ILE A 141 -8.32 7.27 3.72
CA ILE A 141 -8.61 6.13 4.58
C ILE A 141 -9.82 6.39 5.48
N GLU A 142 -10.00 7.61 5.98
CA GLU A 142 -11.18 7.96 6.78
C GLU A 142 -12.47 7.79 5.97
N ARG A 143 -12.48 8.26 4.72
CA ARG A 143 -13.60 8.08 3.82
C ARG A 143 -13.84 6.62 3.46
N MET A 144 -12.79 5.89 3.09
CA MET A 144 -12.91 4.50 2.60
C MET A 144 -13.25 3.52 3.73
N SER A 145 -12.88 3.82 4.97
CA SER A 145 -13.16 2.98 6.13
C SER A 145 -14.53 3.23 6.77
N ASP A 146 -15.33 4.16 6.24
CA ASP A 146 -16.64 4.56 6.80
C ASP A 146 -16.56 4.80 8.33
N GLY A 147 -15.47 5.44 8.77
CA GLY A 147 -15.23 5.81 10.17
C GLY A 147 -14.81 4.67 11.10
N THR A 148 -14.51 3.46 10.58
CA THR A 148 -13.96 2.35 11.39
C THR A 148 -12.49 2.57 11.74
N ILE A 149 -11.77 3.38 10.97
CA ILE A 149 -10.39 3.78 11.21
C ILE A 149 -10.36 5.28 11.53
N ARG A 150 -9.65 5.64 12.59
CA ARG A 150 -9.27 7.01 12.88
C ARG A 150 -7.86 7.26 12.39
N ALA A 151 -7.73 8.05 11.35
CA ALA A 151 -6.44 8.41 10.81
C ALA A 151 -5.97 9.77 11.33
N VAL A 152 -4.67 9.93 11.40
CA VAL A 152 -4.00 11.22 11.58
C VAL A 152 -2.77 11.26 10.68
N SER A 153 -2.32 12.46 10.32
CA SER A 153 -1.09 12.64 9.55
C SER A 153 -0.16 13.63 10.20
N ALA A 154 1.15 13.46 9.98
CA ALA A 154 2.17 14.38 10.47
C ALA A 154 3.40 14.40 9.54
N GLY A 155 4.31 15.33 9.82
CA GLY A 155 5.57 15.46 9.09
C GLY A 155 6.76 15.78 9.98
N SER A 156 7.96 15.45 9.52
CA SER A 156 9.20 15.81 10.22
C SER A 156 9.62 17.27 10.02
N ALA A 157 9.11 17.93 8.99
CA ALA A 157 9.33 19.34 8.68
C ALA A 157 8.06 19.91 8.02
N PRO A 158 7.01 20.22 8.79
CA PRO A 158 5.72 20.67 8.27
C PRO A 158 5.86 21.92 7.39
N LYS A 159 5.12 21.91 6.27
CA LYS A 159 4.99 23.01 5.32
C LYS A 159 3.50 23.35 5.17
N SER A 160 3.18 24.50 4.59
CA SER A 160 1.81 24.85 4.26
C SER A 160 1.14 23.76 3.41
N LEU A 161 -0.15 23.55 3.64
CA LEU A 161 -0.94 22.60 2.86
C LEU A 161 -0.88 22.93 1.37
N HIS A 162 -0.55 21.95 0.53
CA HIS A 162 -0.33 22.19 -0.88
C HIS A 162 -1.66 22.36 -1.62
N PRO A 163 -1.84 23.41 -2.46
CA PRO A 163 -3.10 23.65 -3.15
C PRO A 163 -3.59 22.48 -4.00
N ASN A 164 -2.67 21.74 -4.64
CA ASN A 164 -3.00 20.55 -5.42
C ASN A 164 -3.46 19.37 -4.57
N ALA A 165 -3.05 19.25 -3.32
CA ALA A 165 -3.60 18.25 -2.41
C ALA A 165 -5.07 18.52 -2.10
N VAL A 166 -5.42 19.79 -1.83
CA VAL A 166 -6.81 20.22 -1.67
C VAL A 166 -7.62 19.97 -2.96
N ARG A 167 -7.06 20.36 -4.09
CA ARG A 167 -7.73 20.24 -5.39
C ARG A 167 -8.02 18.79 -5.78
N VAL A 168 -7.04 17.88 -5.60
CA VAL A 168 -7.17 16.47 -5.98
C VAL A 168 -8.20 15.74 -5.12
N LEU A 169 -8.28 16.08 -3.84
CA LEU A 169 -9.26 15.51 -2.93
C LEU A 169 -10.66 16.11 -3.12
N ARG A 170 -10.76 17.41 -3.41
CA ARG A 170 -12.04 18.04 -3.73
C ARG A 170 -12.70 17.41 -4.94
N ARG A 171 -11.94 17.01 -5.97
CA ARG A 171 -12.47 16.23 -7.10
C ARG A 171 -13.00 14.84 -6.69
N ARG A 172 -12.51 14.30 -5.58
CA ARG A 172 -12.98 13.06 -4.97
C ARG A 172 -14.08 13.27 -3.92
N GLY A 173 -14.60 14.53 -3.83
CA GLY A 173 -15.65 14.91 -2.89
C GLY A 173 -15.17 15.00 -1.43
N ILE A 174 -13.88 15.24 -1.21
CA ILE A 174 -13.28 15.43 0.12
C ILE A 174 -12.66 16.82 0.19
N ASP A 175 -13.02 17.62 1.19
CA ASP A 175 -12.42 18.93 1.42
C ASP A 175 -11.48 18.89 2.64
N ILE A 176 -10.22 19.21 2.41
CA ILE A 176 -9.18 19.31 3.43
C ILE A 176 -8.65 20.75 3.57
N SER A 177 -9.33 21.75 2.99
CA SER A 177 -8.83 23.14 2.97
C SER A 177 -8.64 23.73 4.36
N ALA A 178 -9.40 23.25 5.36
CA ALA A 178 -9.28 23.65 6.76
C ALA A 178 -8.25 22.83 7.58
N ASN A 179 -7.63 21.82 6.96
CA ASN A 179 -6.67 21.00 7.69
C ASN A 179 -5.39 21.78 7.99
N ARG A 180 -4.88 21.61 9.22
CA ARG A 180 -3.55 22.10 9.59
C ARG A 180 -2.47 21.04 9.31
N THR A 181 -1.28 21.49 9.07
CA THR A 181 -0.10 20.63 9.05
C THR A 181 0.42 20.45 10.49
N LYS A 182 0.90 19.23 10.79
CA LYS A 182 1.24 18.79 12.15
C LYS A 182 2.66 18.26 12.18
N HIS A 183 3.41 18.57 13.23
CA HIS A 183 4.73 18.00 13.46
C HIS A 183 4.61 16.60 14.08
N LEU A 184 5.48 15.68 13.70
CA LEU A 184 5.45 14.29 14.19
C LEU A 184 5.65 14.21 15.72
N ASP A 185 6.32 15.16 16.34
CA ASP A 185 6.53 15.22 17.79
C ASP A 185 5.23 15.38 18.59
N GLU A 186 4.19 15.94 17.97
CA GLU A 186 2.86 16.05 18.60
C GLU A 186 2.26 14.67 18.93
N PHE A 187 2.77 13.61 18.28
CA PHE A 187 2.23 12.26 18.34
C PHE A 187 3.14 11.23 19.00
N ARG A 188 4.33 11.62 19.48
CA ARG A 188 5.32 10.69 20.04
C ARG A 188 4.83 9.87 21.23
N SER A 189 3.96 10.44 22.06
CA SER A 189 3.38 9.77 23.23
C SER A 189 2.07 9.05 22.94
N GLU A 190 1.55 9.17 21.74
CA GLU A 190 0.28 8.58 21.37
C GLU A 190 0.40 7.12 20.94
N ARG A 191 -0.72 6.39 21.08
CA ARG A 191 -0.78 4.96 20.68
C ARG A 191 -1.42 4.82 19.34
N PHE A 192 -0.77 4.06 18.45
CA PHE A 192 -1.26 3.71 17.13
C PHE A 192 -1.24 2.20 16.94
N ASP A 193 -2.15 1.68 16.12
CA ASP A 193 -2.15 0.29 15.66
C ASP A 193 -1.18 0.12 14.48
N ALA A 194 -1.08 1.15 13.63
CA ALA A 194 -0.14 1.18 12.52
C ALA A 194 0.42 2.59 12.30
N VAL A 195 1.68 2.65 11.87
CA VAL A 195 2.35 3.85 11.37
C VAL A 195 2.82 3.59 9.96
N ILE A 196 2.37 4.42 9.02
CA ILE A 196 2.66 4.29 7.59
C ILE A 196 3.49 5.48 7.13
N THR A 197 4.76 5.25 6.83
CA THR A 197 5.66 6.27 6.27
C THR A 197 5.52 6.31 4.76
N LEU A 198 5.32 7.52 4.20
CA LEU A 198 5.02 7.74 2.78
C LEU A 198 6.19 8.35 1.99
N CYS A 199 7.34 8.53 2.61
CA CYS A 199 8.56 8.91 1.93
C CYS A 199 9.78 8.40 2.71
N ASP A 200 10.85 8.17 1.97
CA ASP A 200 12.05 7.54 2.49
C ASP A 200 12.71 8.40 3.58
N ARG A 201 12.76 9.73 3.41
CA ARG A 201 13.33 10.66 4.39
C ARG A 201 12.65 10.61 5.76
N VAL A 202 11.31 10.55 5.81
CA VAL A 202 10.60 10.49 7.10
C VAL A 202 10.76 9.12 7.75
N ARG A 203 11.00 8.08 6.96
CA ARG A 203 11.28 6.73 7.47
C ARG A 203 12.54 6.71 8.33
N GLU A 204 13.60 7.41 7.91
CA GLU A 204 14.89 7.46 8.63
C GLU A 204 14.78 8.15 10.00
N VAL A 205 13.86 9.10 10.14
CA VAL A 205 13.65 9.90 11.37
C VAL A 205 12.38 9.51 12.13
N CYS A 206 11.74 8.40 11.72
CA CYS A 206 10.52 7.94 12.37
C CYS A 206 10.80 7.52 13.82
N PRO A 207 10.15 8.14 14.82
CA PRO A 207 10.40 7.82 16.22
C PRO A 207 9.83 6.44 16.58
N GLU A 208 10.32 5.88 17.68
CA GLU A 208 9.65 4.76 18.33
C GLU A 208 8.37 5.23 19.03
N PHE A 209 7.32 4.42 18.91
CA PHE A 209 6.03 4.69 19.55
C PHE A 209 5.76 3.73 20.71
N PRO A 210 5.13 4.17 21.81
CA PRO A 210 4.90 3.34 23.01
C PRO A 210 4.11 2.05 22.75
N SER A 211 3.23 2.07 21.72
CA SER A 211 2.36 0.94 21.38
C SER A 211 3.03 -0.13 20.52
N LYS A 212 4.28 0.05 20.11
CA LYS A 212 4.97 -0.80 19.11
C LYS A 212 4.04 -1.09 17.91
N PRO A 213 3.60 -0.05 17.18
CA PRO A 213 2.64 -0.20 16.08
C PRO A 213 3.21 -1.03 14.94
N GLN A 214 2.34 -1.54 14.08
CA GLN A 214 2.80 -2.11 12.83
C GLN A 214 3.43 -1.01 11.97
N LEU A 215 4.73 -1.12 11.69
CA LEU A 215 5.45 -0.18 10.83
C LEU A 215 5.32 -0.63 9.37
N VAL A 216 4.86 0.26 8.53
CA VAL A 216 4.71 0.07 7.08
C VAL A 216 5.39 1.20 6.36
N HIS A 217 6.11 0.90 5.31
CA HIS A 217 6.70 1.90 4.43
C HIS A 217 6.13 1.79 3.02
N TRP A 218 5.69 2.92 2.48
CA TRP A 218 5.33 3.11 1.08
C TRP A 218 6.21 4.20 0.49
N SER A 219 7.16 3.82 -0.37
CA SER A 219 8.06 4.76 -1.05
C SER A 219 7.31 5.50 -2.16
N ILE A 220 6.66 6.61 -1.82
CA ILE A 220 5.87 7.42 -2.76
C ILE A 220 6.64 8.69 -3.13
N PRO A 221 6.88 8.95 -4.43
CA PRO A 221 7.51 10.18 -4.89
C PRO A 221 6.82 11.43 -4.37
N ASP A 222 7.57 12.52 -4.21
CA ASP A 222 6.96 13.80 -3.83
C ASP A 222 6.31 14.45 -5.06
N PRO A 223 4.97 14.53 -5.12
CA PRO A 223 4.29 15.09 -6.29
C PRO A 223 4.56 16.58 -6.47
N ALA A 224 4.98 17.29 -5.42
CA ALA A 224 5.31 18.70 -5.50
C ALA A 224 6.65 18.97 -6.22
N LEU A 225 7.50 17.95 -6.37
CA LEU A 225 8.78 18.05 -7.08
C LEU A 225 8.65 17.73 -8.57
N GLU A 226 7.49 17.26 -9.02
CA GLU A 226 7.23 16.97 -10.42
C GLU A 226 6.61 18.20 -11.11
N GLY A 227 7.43 18.98 -11.80
CA GLY A 227 7.00 20.17 -12.53
C GLY A 227 7.33 21.50 -11.85
N ALA A 228 7.55 22.53 -12.66
CA ALA A 228 7.99 23.84 -12.19
C ALA A 228 6.86 24.72 -11.59
N THR A 229 5.61 24.35 -11.76
CA THR A 229 4.44 25.10 -11.29
C THR A 229 3.39 24.16 -10.72
N ASP A 230 2.46 24.69 -9.89
CA ASP A 230 1.33 23.92 -9.37
C ASP A 230 0.48 23.30 -10.50
N ARG A 231 0.32 24.00 -11.62
CA ARG A 231 -0.41 23.46 -12.77
C ARG A 231 0.33 22.28 -13.40
N ALA A 232 1.65 22.36 -13.53
CA ALA A 232 2.48 21.30 -14.12
C ALA A 232 2.59 20.08 -13.21
N SER A 233 2.62 20.27 -11.88
CA SER A 233 2.71 19.17 -10.90
C SER A 233 1.37 18.47 -10.65
N TYR A 234 0.23 19.06 -11.03
CA TYR A 234 -1.10 18.50 -10.72
C TYR A 234 -1.29 17.02 -11.17
N PRO A 235 -0.85 16.60 -12.38
CA PRO A 235 -0.94 15.18 -12.77
C PRO A 235 -0.21 14.22 -11.82
N ALA A 236 0.89 14.65 -11.18
CA ALA A 236 1.59 13.86 -10.19
C ALA A 236 0.77 13.69 -8.90
N PHE A 237 0.03 14.74 -8.48
CA PHE A 237 -0.92 14.63 -7.37
C PHE A 237 -2.06 13.65 -7.67
N GLU A 238 -2.58 13.64 -8.91
CA GLU A 238 -3.60 12.66 -9.32
C GLU A 238 -3.05 11.22 -9.25
N ARG A 239 -1.84 10.97 -9.77
CA ARG A 239 -1.19 9.65 -9.66
C ARG A 239 -0.95 9.26 -8.20
N THR A 240 -0.46 10.17 -7.38
CA THR A 240 -0.22 9.94 -5.94
C THR A 240 -1.52 9.60 -5.21
N ALA A 241 -2.59 10.33 -5.46
CA ALA A 241 -3.89 10.06 -4.83
C ALA A 241 -4.44 8.68 -5.27
N SER A 242 -4.36 8.34 -6.55
CA SER A 242 -4.81 7.04 -7.07
C SER A 242 -3.96 5.88 -6.54
N GLU A 243 -2.64 6.05 -6.41
CA GLU A 243 -1.76 5.05 -5.81
C GLU A 243 -2.10 4.84 -4.33
N LEU A 244 -2.28 5.91 -3.56
CA LEU A 244 -2.68 5.85 -2.16
C LEU A 244 -4.04 5.18 -1.99
N GLU A 245 -5.02 5.54 -2.81
CA GLU A 245 -6.35 4.94 -2.82
C GLU A 245 -6.27 3.41 -3.06
N THR A 246 -5.48 2.99 -4.04
CA THR A 246 -5.22 1.58 -4.31
C THR A 246 -4.60 0.88 -3.12
N ARG A 247 -3.48 1.39 -2.58
CA ARG A 247 -2.77 0.78 -1.44
C ARG A 247 -3.65 0.70 -0.19
N ILE A 248 -4.43 1.73 0.07
CA ILE A 248 -5.40 1.77 1.18
C ILE A 248 -6.48 0.70 0.97
N SER A 249 -7.06 0.57 -0.22
CA SER A 249 -8.11 -0.41 -0.50
C SER A 249 -7.67 -1.86 -0.23
N PHE A 250 -6.42 -2.19 -0.56
CA PHE A 250 -5.84 -3.50 -0.25
C PHE A 250 -5.46 -3.66 1.24
N ARG A 251 -5.23 -2.56 1.95
CA ARG A 251 -4.85 -2.59 3.37
C ARG A 251 -6.04 -2.66 4.32
N LEU A 252 -7.16 -2.05 3.98
CA LEU A 252 -8.36 -2.01 4.81
C LEU A 252 -8.80 -3.39 5.34
N PRO A 253 -8.91 -4.45 4.50
CA PRO A 253 -9.30 -5.77 4.99
C PRO A 253 -8.32 -6.38 6.01
N LEU A 254 -7.05 -6.00 5.95
CA LEU A 254 -6.04 -6.48 6.91
C LEU A 254 -6.22 -5.84 8.30
N PHE A 255 -6.69 -4.60 8.36
CA PHE A 255 -7.03 -3.94 9.61
C PHE A 255 -8.28 -4.59 10.25
N GLU A 256 -9.22 -5.09 9.47
CA GLU A 256 -10.43 -5.74 9.97
C GLU A 256 -10.16 -7.14 10.54
N ARG A 257 -9.36 -7.97 9.87
CA ARG A 257 -9.06 -9.36 10.26
C ARG A 257 -8.36 -9.47 11.62
N THR A 258 -7.39 -8.62 11.90
CA THR A 258 -6.64 -8.66 13.18
C THR A 258 -7.53 -8.37 14.40
N SER A 259 -8.73 -7.83 14.20
CA SER A 259 -9.74 -7.61 15.25
C SER A 259 -10.44 -8.90 15.67
N ILE A 260 -10.61 -9.84 14.74
CA ILE A 260 -11.29 -11.13 14.96
C ILE A 260 -10.37 -12.07 15.75
N GLU A 261 -9.07 -12.13 15.39
CA GLU A 261 -8.11 -13.02 16.05
C GLU A 261 -7.85 -12.65 17.52
N ARG A 262 -7.80 -11.36 17.86
CA ARG A 262 -7.63 -10.91 19.28
C ARG A 262 -8.83 -11.24 20.16
N ARG A 263 -10.03 -11.46 19.61
CA ARG A 263 -11.23 -11.86 20.37
C ARG A 263 -11.25 -13.36 20.65
N SER A 264 -10.75 -14.19 19.73
CA SER A 264 -10.69 -15.65 19.90
C SER A 264 -9.75 -16.07 21.02
N THR A 265 -8.69 -15.30 21.28
CA THR A 265 -7.69 -15.59 22.34
C THR A 265 -8.11 -15.09 23.72
N HIS A 266 -9.11 -14.21 23.86
CA HIS A 266 -9.62 -13.70 25.15
C HIS A 266 -10.90 -14.40 25.64
N GLY A 267 -11.50 -15.26 24.82
CA GLY A 267 -12.71 -16.02 25.16
C GLY A 267 -12.44 -17.44 25.71
N GLN A 268 -11.18 -17.82 25.93
CA GLN A 268 -10.78 -19.14 26.46
C GLN A 268 -9.96 -18.99 27.77
N ARG A 269 -10.38 -18.11 28.66
CA ARG A 269 -9.91 -18.15 30.05
C ARG A 269 -11.09 -18.07 31.00
#